data_d9987b3a66c2448f6883c6699850a7c5
#
_entry.id   d9987b3a66c2448f6883c6699850a7c5
#
_cell.length_a   1.000
_cell.length_b   1.000
_cell.length_c   1.000
_cell.angle_alpha   90.00
_cell.angle_beta   90.00
_cell.angle_gamma   90.00
#
_symmetry.space_group_name_H-M   'P 1'
#
loop_
_entity.id
_entity.type
_entity.pdbx_description
1 polymer ?
#
loop_
_entity_poly.entity_id
_entity_poly.type
_entity_poly.pdbx_seq_one_letter_code
_entity_poly.pdbx_strand_id
1 'polypeptide(L)'
;MTLATMIQGTIVGWQVYELTHDPLALGLIGLAEALPYIGASLFAGHVADRYDRRRVAIAALVVVFASAVALLVLPTMLHDSPRALVRAIFSVIVASGLARSFLQPARQALGAELVPRELFSNSVTWRSGAWQLAAVIGPALGGGLYAVGGIRLAYSTSAVLVLVAIVALLMVHRTPSPPSPSSESIGTSLAAGVRFVFGERIVLGALSLDLFSVLFGGATALLPVYAAEILHVGPQGLGLLRSAPAIGAVIMSASLAHAKPFQRTGRLLLQSVAFFGVTIIVFGLSTNIFVAVAALAIGGAADMISVFIRSTLLTTRTPPEMLGRVMSVNGIFVGSSNEIGAFESGVTARWFGTVPSVVMGGVMTLVVVVVTAWRNPTLRTLGRIEPPPT
;
A
#
# COMPACT_ATOMS: atom_id res chain seq x y z
N MET A 1 -12.89 0.99 8.80
CA MET A 1 -12.67 1.00 7.34
C MET A 1 -11.34 0.35 6.95
N THR A 2 -10.18 0.90 7.33
CA THR A 2 -8.86 0.33 6.91
C THR A 2 -8.75 -1.17 7.21
N LEU A 3 -9.18 -1.60 8.40
CA LEU A 3 -9.24 -3.01 8.77
C LEU A 3 -10.10 -3.82 7.78
N ALA A 4 -11.28 -3.31 7.41
CA ALA A 4 -12.17 -3.98 6.45
C ALA A 4 -11.51 -4.16 5.07
N THR A 5 -10.80 -3.14 4.58
CA THR A 5 -10.12 -3.23 3.28
C THR A 5 -8.94 -4.19 3.32
N MET A 6 -8.19 -4.30 4.42
CA MET A 6 -7.10 -5.27 4.58
C MET A 6 -7.63 -6.72 4.64
N ILE A 7 -8.73 -6.95 5.39
CA ILE A 7 -9.44 -8.23 5.39
C ILE A 7 -9.87 -8.58 3.97
N GLN A 8 -10.62 -7.68 3.30
CA GLN A 8 -11.17 -7.91 1.96
C GLN A 8 -10.08 -8.20 0.93
N GLY A 9 -8.99 -7.43 0.92
CA GLY A 9 -7.88 -7.65 -0.03
C GLY A 9 -7.22 -9.01 0.13
N THR A 10 -7.12 -9.53 1.37
CA THR A 10 -6.56 -10.87 1.63
C THR A 10 -7.47 -11.95 1.08
N ILE A 11 -8.79 -11.83 1.31
CA ILE A 11 -9.79 -12.82 0.89
C ILE A 11 -9.97 -12.82 -0.62
N VAL A 12 -10.05 -11.64 -1.25
CA VAL A 12 -10.16 -11.50 -2.70
C VAL A 12 -8.97 -12.16 -3.40
N GLY A 13 -7.75 -11.92 -2.92
CA GLY A 13 -6.56 -12.56 -3.46
C GLY A 13 -6.61 -14.09 -3.36
N TRP A 14 -7.03 -14.62 -2.21
CA TRP A 14 -7.20 -16.06 -2.03
C TRP A 14 -8.29 -16.62 -2.95
N GLN A 15 -9.47 -16.03 -2.94
CA GLN A 15 -10.62 -16.49 -3.73
C GLN A 15 -10.36 -16.49 -5.23
N VAL A 16 -9.74 -15.42 -5.75
CA VAL A 16 -9.41 -15.33 -7.19
C VAL A 16 -8.40 -16.41 -7.55
N TYR A 17 -7.40 -16.65 -6.69
CA TYR A 17 -6.45 -17.74 -6.93
C TYR A 17 -7.11 -19.12 -6.89
N GLU A 18 -7.95 -19.39 -5.90
CA GLU A 18 -8.70 -20.63 -5.76
C GLU A 18 -9.61 -20.93 -6.97
N LEU A 19 -10.16 -19.88 -7.59
CA LEU A 19 -11.02 -20.00 -8.79
C LEU A 19 -10.25 -20.13 -10.10
N THR A 20 -9.05 -19.56 -10.18
CA THR A 20 -8.32 -19.43 -11.46
C THR A 20 -7.08 -20.31 -11.55
N HIS A 21 -6.43 -20.58 -10.43
CA HIS A 21 -5.11 -21.23 -10.34
C HIS A 21 -4.07 -20.54 -11.25
N ASP A 22 -4.26 -19.23 -11.53
CA ASP A 22 -3.43 -18.45 -12.43
C ASP A 22 -2.77 -17.28 -11.67
N PRO A 23 -1.44 -17.26 -11.49
CA PRO A 23 -0.72 -16.15 -10.86
C PRO A 23 -0.96 -14.79 -11.56
N LEU A 24 -1.20 -14.80 -12.89
CA LEU A 24 -1.51 -13.58 -13.62
C LEU A 24 -2.82 -12.94 -13.14
N ALA A 25 -3.82 -13.74 -12.76
CA ALA A 25 -5.06 -13.20 -12.22
C ALA A 25 -4.83 -12.39 -10.94
N LEU A 26 -3.86 -12.79 -10.10
CA LEU A 26 -3.46 -12.02 -8.91
C LEU A 26 -2.81 -10.69 -9.28
N GLY A 27 -1.92 -10.69 -10.28
CA GLY A 27 -1.33 -9.45 -10.79
C GLY A 27 -2.37 -8.49 -11.38
N LEU A 28 -3.37 -9.04 -12.07
CA LEU A 28 -4.49 -8.25 -12.63
C LEU A 28 -5.38 -7.64 -11.54
N ILE A 29 -5.48 -8.19 -10.33
CA ILE A 29 -6.19 -7.56 -9.21
C ILE A 29 -5.59 -6.21 -8.90
N GLY A 30 -4.25 -6.13 -8.74
CA GLY A 30 -3.55 -4.87 -8.50
C GLY A 30 -3.84 -3.85 -9.59
N LEU A 31 -3.73 -4.25 -10.85
CA LEU A 31 -3.99 -3.35 -11.98
C LEU A 31 -5.45 -2.88 -12.03
N ALA A 32 -6.40 -3.79 -11.77
CA ALA A 32 -7.84 -3.47 -11.74
C ALA A 32 -8.20 -2.50 -10.61
N GLU A 33 -7.45 -2.48 -9.52
CA GLU A 33 -7.59 -1.53 -8.43
C GLU A 33 -6.89 -0.20 -8.72
N ALA A 34 -5.66 -0.25 -9.25
CA ALA A 34 -4.80 0.91 -9.47
C ALA A 34 -5.28 1.80 -10.62
N LEU A 35 -5.66 1.22 -11.77
CA LEU A 35 -6.04 2.00 -12.95
C LEU A 35 -7.21 2.97 -12.68
N PRO A 36 -8.34 2.52 -12.08
CA PRO A 36 -9.43 3.43 -11.71
C PRO A 36 -9.02 4.43 -10.64
N TYR A 37 -8.22 3.99 -9.66
CA TYR A 37 -7.73 4.84 -8.59
C TYR A 37 -6.86 5.98 -9.11
N ILE A 38 -5.86 5.69 -9.94
CA ILE A 38 -4.96 6.69 -10.52
C ILE A 38 -5.72 7.60 -11.49
N GLY A 39 -6.51 7.01 -12.40
CA GLY A 39 -7.26 7.76 -13.39
C GLY A 39 -8.28 8.74 -12.80
N ALA A 40 -8.93 8.35 -11.70
CA ALA A 40 -9.91 9.20 -11.04
C ALA A 40 -9.32 10.13 -9.97
N SER A 41 -8.09 9.93 -9.52
CA SER A 41 -7.50 10.68 -8.40
C SER A 41 -7.45 12.19 -8.63
N LEU A 42 -7.18 12.62 -9.87
CA LEU A 42 -7.17 14.04 -10.26
C LEU A 42 -8.58 14.67 -10.14
N PHE A 43 -9.61 13.94 -10.59
CA PHE A 43 -11.00 14.38 -10.49
C PHE A 43 -11.49 14.33 -9.04
N ALA A 44 -11.07 13.32 -8.30
CA ALA A 44 -11.46 13.11 -6.90
C ALA A 44 -11.01 14.26 -5.98
N GLY A 45 -9.80 14.80 -6.20
CA GLY A 45 -9.32 15.99 -5.49
C GLY A 45 -10.24 17.19 -5.75
N HIS A 46 -10.54 17.49 -7.03
CA HIS A 46 -11.43 18.59 -7.40
C HIS A 46 -12.85 18.43 -6.82
N VAL A 47 -13.39 17.21 -6.81
CA VAL A 47 -14.69 16.92 -6.20
C VAL A 47 -14.65 17.14 -4.68
N ALA A 48 -13.59 16.70 -3.99
CA ALA A 48 -13.42 16.90 -2.56
C ALA A 48 -13.27 18.38 -2.15
N ASP A 49 -12.75 19.21 -3.06
CA ASP A 49 -12.63 20.66 -2.83
C ASP A 49 -13.93 21.41 -3.10
N ARG A 50 -14.76 20.97 -4.05
CA ARG A 50 -15.97 21.65 -4.49
C ARG A 50 -17.24 21.22 -3.75
N TYR A 51 -17.30 19.97 -3.32
CA TYR A 51 -18.48 19.38 -2.66
C TYR A 51 -18.23 19.16 -1.17
N ASP A 52 -19.31 18.97 -0.42
CA ASP A 52 -19.25 18.63 0.99
C ASP A 52 -18.43 17.34 1.19
N ARG A 53 -17.27 17.47 1.81
CA ARG A 53 -16.28 16.40 2.04
C ARG A 53 -16.87 15.20 2.77
N ARG A 54 -17.79 15.44 3.72
CA ARG A 54 -18.49 14.38 4.44
C ARG A 54 -19.44 13.61 3.51
N ARG A 55 -20.21 14.31 2.66
CA ARG A 55 -21.10 13.65 1.69
C ARG A 55 -20.33 12.84 0.67
N VAL A 56 -19.22 13.36 0.15
CA VAL A 56 -18.33 12.63 -0.75
C VAL A 56 -17.77 11.38 -0.07
N ALA A 57 -17.30 11.47 1.17
CA ALA A 57 -16.79 10.33 1.93
C ALA A 57 -17.87 9.28 2.20
N ILE A 58 -19.11 9.69 2.56
CA ILE A 58 -20.24 8.77 2.78
C ILE A 58 -20.61 8.09 1.46
N ALA A 59 -20.75 8.82 0.35
CA ALA A 59 -21.07 8.23 -0.95
C ALA A 59 -20.04 7.18 -1.37
N ALA A 60 -18.75 7.49 -1.23
CA ALA A 60 -17.67 6.54 -1.51
C ALA A 60 -17.71 5.32 -0.58
N LEU A 61 -17.99 5.50 0.73
CA LEU A 61 -18.13 4.39 1.67
C LEU A 61 -19.34 3.51 1.36
N VAL A 62 -20.44 4.08 0.87
CA VAL A 62 -21.62 3.31 0.42
C VAL A 62 -21.26 2.42 -0.76
N VAL A 63 -20.47 2.91 -1.72
CA VAL A 63 -19.99 2.07 -2.85
C VAL A 63 -19.05 0.96 -2.32
N VAL A 64 -18.15 1.26 -1.39
CA VAL A 64 -17.27 0.25 -0.78
C VAL A 64 -18.09 -0.79 -0.01
N PHE A 65 -19.14 -0.37 0.70
CA PHE A 65 -20.08 -1.27 1.39
C PHE A 65 -20.82 -2.17 0.38
N ALA A 66 -21.39 -1.58 -0.67
CA ALA A 66 -22.06 -2.32 -1.73
C ALA A 66 -21.12 -3.34 -2.40
N SER A 67 -19.84 -2.97 -2.58
CA SER A 67 -18.79 -3.86 -3.08
C SER A 67 -18.55 -5.05 -2.13
N ALA A 68 -18.49 -4.81 -0.81
CA ALA A 68 -18.32 -5.88 0.17
C ALA A 68 -19.54 -6.84 0.19
N VAL A 69 -20.76 -6.29 0.10
CA VAL A 69 -22.00 -7.08 0.00
C VAL A 69 -22.06 -7.84 -1.33
N ALA A 70 -21.65 -7.23 -2.44
CA ALA A 70 -21.58 -7.91 -3.74
C ALA A 70 -20.63 -9.12 -3.68
N LEU A 71 -19.43 -8.95 -3.11
CA LEU A 71 -18.47 -10.05 -2.93
C LEU A 71 -19.01 -11.18 -2.02
N LEU A 72 -19.88 -10.85 -1.06
CA LEU A 72 -20.55 -11.84 -0.21
C LEU A 72 -21.60 -12.64 -0.98
N VAL A 73 -22.36 -11.99 -1.89
CA VAL A 73 -23.52 -12.58 -2.56
C VAL A 73 -23.15 -13.26 -3.89
N LEU A 74 -22.20 -12.70 -4.66
CA LEU A 74 -21.80 -13.21 -5.97
C LEU A 74 -21.43 -14.71 -6.00
N PRO A 75 -20.68 -15.24 -5.02
CA PRO A 75 -20.33 -16.66 -5.00
C PRO A 75 -21.54 -17.61 -4.91
N THR A 76 -22.63 -17.15 -4.28
CA THR A 76 -23.87 -17.94 -4.20
C THR A 76 -24.72 -17.84 -5.45
N MET A 77 -24.69 -16.68 -6.15
CA MET A 77 -25.47 -16.48 -7.37
C MET A 77 -24.81 -17.06 -8.62
N LEU A 78 -23.47 -17.11 -8.65
CA LEU A 78 -22.69 -17.51 -9.83
C LEU A 78 -21.88 -18.80 -9.58
N HIS A 79 -22.35 -19.67 -8.70
CA HIS A 79 -21.64 -20.90 -8.34
C HIS A 79 -21.42 -21.85 -9.53
N ASP A 80 -22.36 -21.88 -10.48
CA ASP A 80 -22.30 -22.73 -11.70
C ASP A 80 -21.38 -22.14 -12.79
N SER A 81 -20.89 -20.92 -12.62
CA SER A 81 -20.15 -20.22 -13.66
C SER A 81 -18.89 -19.54 -13.12
N PRO A 82 -17.79 -20.28 -12.85
CA PRO A 82 -16.55 -19.72 -12.29
C PRO A 82 -15.98 -18.53 -13.09
N ARG A 83 -16.06 -18.58 -14.42
CA ARG A 83 -15.61 -17.48 -15.30
C ARG A 83 -16.44 -16.22 -15.15
N ALA A 84 -17.77 -16.37 -14.96
CA ALA A 84 -18.65 -15.22 -14.70
C ALA A 84 -18.40 -14.63 -13.32
N LEU A 85 -18.18 -15.49 -12.31
CA LEU A 85 -17.83 -15.07 -10.96
C LEU A 85 -16.51 -14.26 -10.93
N VAL A 86 -15.47 -14.74 -11.59
CA VAL A 86 -14.18 -14.03 -11.67
C VAL A 86 -14.36 -12.66 -12.32
N ARG A 87 -15.07 -12.56 -13.45
CA ARG A 87 -15.37 -11.29 -14.11
C ARG A 87 -16.15 -10.32 -13.21
N ALA A 88 -17.14 -10.84 -12.48
CA ALA A 88 -17.93 -10.04 -11.54
C ALA A 88 -17.06 -9.54 -10.38
N ILE A 89 -16.16 -10.37 -9.81
CA ILE A 89 -15.20 -9.97 -8.78
C ILE A 89 -14.32 -8.83 -9.29
N PHE A 90 -13.75 -8.94 -10.49
CA PHE A 90 -12.94 -7.86 -11.09
C PHE A 90 -13.74 -6.56 -11.28
N SER A 91 -15.01 -6.64 -11.71
CA SER A 91 -15.87 -5.47 -11.82
C SER A 91 -16.09 -4.78 -10.47
N VAL A 92 -16.27 -5.57 -9.40
CA VAL A 92 -16.39 -5.05 -8.03
C VAL A 92 -15.09 -4.41 -7.54
N ILE A 93 -13.93 -5.01 -7.87
CA ILE A 93 -12.61 -4.43 -7.54
C ILE A 93 -12.44 -3.06 -8.21
N VAL A 94 -12.75 -2.95 -9.50
CA VAL A 94 -12.72 -1.68 -10.26
C VAL A 94 -13.61 -0.63 -9.60
N ALA A 95 -14.86 -0.99 -9.27
CA ALA A 95 -15.80 -0.07 -8.61
C ALA A 95 -15.31 0.37 -7.22
N SER A 96 -14.75 -0.56 -6.44
CA SER A 96 -14.16 -0.26 -5.14
C SER A 96 -12.91 0.63 -5.25
N GLY A 97 -12.04 0.38 -6.23
CA GLY A 97 -10.86 1.22 -6.52
C GLY A 97 -11.26 2.65 -6.88
N LEU A 98 -12.27 2.80 -7.76
CA LEU A 98 -12.84 4.09 -8.11
C LEU A 98 -13.41 4.82 -6.88
N ALA A 99 -14.20 4.16 -6.05
CA ALA A 99 -14.75 4.76 -4.83
C ALA A 99 -13.63 5.22 -3.86
N ARG A 100 -12.57 4.44 -3.72
CA ARG A 100 -11.44 4.78 -2.84
C ARG A 100 -10.65 5.98 -3.32
N SER A 101 -10.60 6.27 -4.62
CA SER A 101 -9.97 7.48 -5.13
C SER A 101 -10.63 8.76 -4.59
N PHE A 102 -11.96 8.77 -4.45
CA PHE A 102 -12.71 9.89 -3.87
C PHE A 102 -12.65 9.91 -2.34
N LEU A 103 -12.62 8.73 -1.72
CA LEU A 103 -12.64 8.61 -0.26
C LEU A 103 -11.37 9.14 0.39
N GLN A 104 -10.20 8.89 -0.19
CA GLN A 104 -8.92 9.27 0.40
C GLN A 104 -8.76 10.79 0.57
N PRO A 105 -8.90 11.64 -0.47
CA PRO A 105 -8.80 13.08 -0.31
C PRO A 105 -9.92 13.65 0.59
N ALA A 106 -11.15 13.17 0.45
CA ALA A 106 -12.27 13.61 1.27
C ALA A 106 -12.02 13.33 2.77
N ARG A 107 -11.50 12.15 3.11
CA ARG A 107 -11.16 11.76 4.49
C ARG A 107 -9.99 12.57 5.05
N GLN A 108 -8.97 12.86 4.25
CA GLN A 108 -7.83 13.66 4.69
C GLN A 108 -8.26 15.10 4.98
N ALA A 109 -9.01 15.70 4.08
CA ALA A 109 -9.52 17.05 4.22
C ALA A 109 -10.51 17.16 5.41
N LEU A 110 -11.42 16.20 5.57
CA LEU A 110 -12.34 16.15 6.71
C LEU A 110 -11.60 16.01 8.03
N GLY A 111 -10.54 15.19 8.08
CA GLY A 111 -9.72 15.04 9.28
C GLY A 111 -8.99 16.34 9.67
N ALA A 112 -8.57 17.14 8.70
CA ALA A 112 -7.97 18.44 8.94
C ALA A 112 -8.98 19.48 9.44
N GLU A 113 -10.26 19.38 9.04
CA GLU A 113 -11.32 20.28 9.52
C GLU A 113 -11.81 19.97 10.94
N LEU A 114 -11.80 18.68 11.32
CA LEU A 114 -12.36 18.22 12.60
C LEU A 114 -11.41 18.38 13.78
N VAL A 115 -10.12 18.59 13.53
CA VAL A 115 -9.09 18.61 14.58
C VAL A 115 -8.51 20.00 14.72
N PRO A 116 -8.50 20.59 15.92
CA PRO A 116 -7.81 21.85 16.20
C PRO A 116 -6.32 21.77 15.79
N ARG A 117 -5.75 22.89 15.36
CA ARG A 117 -4.36 22.95 14.86
C ARG A 117 -3.34 22.42 15.88
N GLU A 118 -3.58 22.68 17.16
CA GLU A 118 -2.74 22.25 18.28
C GLU A 118 -2.67 20.73 18.41
N LEU A 119 -3.74 20.02 18.03
CA LEU A 119 -3.87 18.56 18.11
C LEU A 119 -3.59 17.85 16.77
N PHE A 120 -3.22 18.60 15.72
CA PHE A 120 -3.05 18.04 14.39
C PHE A 120 -1.96 16.96 14.35
N SER A 121 -0.79 17.19 14.98
CA SER A 121 0.30 16.21 15.08
C SER A 121 -0.14 14.93 15.78
N ASN A 122 -0.90 15.08 16.88
CA ASN A 122 -1.46 13.95 17.63
C ASN A 122 -2.44 13.12 16.74
N SER A 123 -3.33 13.81 16.01
CA SER A 123 -4.26 13.18 15.08
C SER A 123 -3.55 12.37 13.99
N VAL A 124 -2.47 12.90 13.42
CA VAL A 124 -1.64 12.19 12.42
C VAL A 124 -1.03 10.93 13.03
N THR A 125 -0.50 11.01 14.26
CA THR A 125 0.07 9.86 14.98
C THR A 125 -0.97 8.76 15.20
N TRP A 126 -2.16 9.10 15.69
CA TRP A 126 -3.25 8.15 15.89
C TRP A 126 -3.71 7.49 14.58
N ARG A 127 -3.81 8.27 13.51
CA ARG A 127 -4.19 7.76 12.17
C ARG A 127 -3.14 6.79 11.62
N SER A 128 -1.86 7.13 11.76
CA SER A 128 -0.76 6.26 11.35
C SER A 128 -0.72 4.98 12.18
N GLY A 129 -0.86 5.06 13.50
CA GLY A 129 -0.93 3.91 14.39
C GLY A 129 -2.11 2.99 14.07
N ALA A 130 -3.30 3.55 13.84
CA ALA A 130 -4.48 2.79 13.45
C ALA A 130 -4.30 2.10 12.08
N TRP A 131 -3.63 2.75 11.14
CA TRP A 131 -3.29 2.14 9.85
C TRP A 131 -2.31 0.97 10.01
N GLN A 132 -1.26 1.14 10.82
CA GLN A 132 -0.28 0.10 11.11
C GLN A 132 -0.93 -1.11 11.79
N LEU A 133 -1.79 -0.88 12.79
CA LEU A 133 -2.54 -1.95 13.46
C LEU A 133 -3.43 -2.70 12.48
N ALA A 134 -4.12 -1.99 11.59
CA ALA A 134 -4.95 -2.61 10.57
C ALA A 134 -4.13 -3.42 9.54
N ALA A 135 -2.93 -2.96 9.19
CA ALA A 135 -2.03 -3.66 8.29
C ALA A 135 -1.48 -4.96 8.90
N VAL A 136 -1.29 -5.00 10.22
CA VAL A 136 -0.87 -6.22 10.94
C VAL A 136 -2.06 -7.17 11.16
N ILE A 137 -3.15 -6.65 11.75
CA ILE A 137 -4.25 -7.49 12.22
C ILE A 137 -5.20 -7.88 11.07
N GLY A 138 -5.39 -7.00 10.08
CA GLY A 138 -6.36 -7.19 9.00
C GLY A 138 -6.15 -8.46 8.19
N PRO A 139 -4.97 -8.70 7.62
CA PRO A 139 -4.72 -9.90 6.85
C PRO A 139 -4.83 -11.18 7.69
N ALA A 140 -4.31 -11.17 8.93
CA ALA A 140 -4.42 -12.30 9.86
C ALA A 140 -5.88 -12.63 10.18
N LEU A 141 -6.70 -11.60 10.48
CA LEU A 141 -8.13 -11.78 10.67
C LEU A 141 -8.82 -12.28 9.40
N GLY A 142 -8.47 -11.72 8.23
CA GLY A 142 -9.03 -12.14 6.96
C GLY A 142 -8.82 -13.64 6.71
N GLY A 143 -7.58 -14.10 6.82
CA GLY A 143 -7.24 -15.52 6.67
C GLY A 143 -7.88 -16.41 7.74
N GLY A 144 -7.88 -15.97 9.01
CA GLY A 144 -8.51 -16.69 10.12
C GLY A 144 -10.03 -16.82 9.96
N LEU A 145 -10.73 -15.73 9.64
CA LEU A 145 -12.18 -15.72 9.42
C LEU A 145 -12.56 -16.62 8.23
N TYR A 146 -11.76 -16.58 7.15
CA TYR A 146 -11.98 -17.45 6.01
C TYR A 146 -11.84 -18.93 6.40
N ALA A 147 -10.84 -19.27 7.18
CA ALA A 147 -10.59 -20.65 7.58
C ALA A 147 -11.67 -21.21 8.54
N VAL A 148 -12.25 -20.36 9.41
CA VAL A 148 -13.27 -20.79 10.39
C VAL A 148 -14.66 -20.84 9.78
N GLY A 149 -15.05 -19.83 9.01
CA GLY A 149 -16.43 -19.67 8.52
C GLY A 149 -16.51 -19.42 7.00
N GLY A 150 -15.41 -19.67 6.29
CA GLY A 150 -15.32 -19.50 4.85
C GLY A 150 -15.52 -18.07 4.40
N ILE A 151 -15.79 -17.95 3.12
CA ILE A 151 -15.96 -16.67 2.42
C ILE A 151 -17.09 -15.82 3.01
N ARG A 152 -18.16 -16.46 3.50
CA ARG A 152 -19.32 -15.78 4.04
C ARG A 152 -18.98 -14.99 5.32
N LEU A 153 -18.31 -15.64 6.28
CA LEU A 153 -17.93 -14.98 7.53
C LEU A 153 -16.94 -13.85 7.26
N ALA A 154 -16.00 -14.05 6.37
CA ALA A 154 -14.96 -13.08 6.10
C ALA A 154 -15.50 -11.82 5.38
N TYR A 155 -16.34 -11.95 4.35
CA TYR A 155 -16.95 -10.78 3.69
C TYR A 155 -18.04 -10.13 4.52
N SER A 156 -18.84 -10.87 5.29
CA SER A 156 -19.81 -10.28 6.21
C SER A 156 -19.14 -9.44 7.29
N THR A 157 -18.02 -9.89 7.85
CA THR A 157 -17.23 -9.11 8.80
C THR A 157 -16.70 -7.81 8.15
N SER A 158 -16.18 -7.90 6.92
CA SER A 158 -15.74 -6.71 6.18
C SER A 158 -16.90 -5.73 5.96
N ALA A 159 -18.07 -6.22 5.51
CA ALA A 159 -19.25 -5.38 5.30
C ALA A 159 -19.71 -4.69 6.59
N VAL A 160 -19.78 -5.41 7.70
CA VAL A 160 -20.13 -4.85 9.01
C VAL A 160 -19.16 -3.75 9.43
N LEU A 161 -17.87 -3.95 9.27
CA LEU A 161 -16.85 -2.94 9.59
C LEU A 161 -16.97 -1.68 8.74
N VAL A 162 -17.32 -1.81 7.44
CA VAL A 162 -17.59 -0.65 6.57
C VAL A 162 -18.89 0.04 7.01
N LEU A 163 -19.94 -0.70 7.34
CA LEU A 163 -21.19 -0.15 7.84
C LEU A 163 -20.96 0.65 9.14
N VAL A 164 -20.19 0.10 10.07
CA VAL A 164 -19.79 0.81 11.31
C VAL A 164 -19.05 2.11 10.96
N ALA A 165 -18.17 2.10 9.96
CA ALA A 165 -17.48 3.32 9.51
C ALA A 165 -18.45 4.36 8.92
N ILE A 166 -19.47 3.94 8.17
CA ILE A 166 -20.53 4.82 7.65
C ILE A 166 -21.33 5.43 8.82
N VAL A 167 -21.80 4.62 9.75
CA VAL A 167 -22.56 5.08 10.91
C VAL A 167 -21.73 6.06 11.75
N ALA A 168 -20.48 5.73 12.04
CA ALA A 168 -19.58 6.62 12.76
C ALA A 168 -19.42 7.98 12.05
N LEU A 169 -19.28 7.98 10.72
CA LEU A 169 -19.17 9.22 9.94
C LEU A 169 -20.50 10.00 9.93
N LEU A 170 -21.65 9.32 9.95
CA LEU A 170 -22.96 9.95 10.06
C LEU A 170 -23.21 10.59 11.43
N MET A 171 -22.55 10.10 12.48
CA MET A 171 -22.63 10.68 13.84
C MET A 171 -21.72 11.89 14.05
N VAL A 172 -20.77 12.15 13.15
CA VAL A 172 -19.88 13.32 13.25
C VAL A 172 -20.68 14.60 13.02
N HIS A 173 -20.85 15.39 14.04
CA HIS A 173 -21.41 16.73 13.96
C HIS A 173 -20.32 17.72 13.57
N ARG A 174 -20.56 18.51 12.55
CA ARG A 174 -19.63 19.57 12.14
C ARG A 174 -20.37 20.81 11.65
N THR A 175 -19.73 21.95 11.80
CA THR A 175 -20.10 23.17 11.07
C THR A 175 -19.43 23.12 9.70
N PRO A 176 -20.15 23.21 8.58
CA PRO A 176 -19.55 23.23 7.27
C PRO A 176 -18.56 24.39 7.15
N SER A 177 -17.30 24.11 6.87
CA SER A 177 -16.35 25.15 6.46
C SER A 177 -16.58 25.48 4.99
N PRO A 178 -16.57 26.76 4.62
CA PRO A 178 -16.68 27.14 3.21
C PRO A 178 -15.52 26.54 2.43
N PRO A 179 -15.75 26.12 1.18
CA PRO A 179 -14.69 25.62 0.31
C PRO A 179 -13.57 26.65 0.19
N SER A 180 -12.35 26.27 0.45
CA SER A 180 -11.19 27.13 0.24
C SER A 180 -10.83 27.05 -1.24
N PRO A 181 -10.98 28.12 -2.04
CA PRO A 181 -10.62 28.06 -3.45
C PRO A 181 -9.09 27.97 -3.55
N SER A 182 -8.59 26.79 -3.91
CA SER A 182 -7.21 26.68 -4.37
C SER A 182 -7.14 27.34 -5.75
N SER A 183 -6.43 28.43 -5.87
CA SER A 183 -6.31 29.22 -7.12
C SER A 183 -5.40 28.53 -8.15
N GLU A 184 -4.67 27.50 -7.79
CA GLU A 184 -3.77 26.79 -8.70
C GLU A 184 -4.43 25.52 -9.27
N SER A 185 -4.24 25.29 -10.56
CA SER A 185 -4.66 24.04 -11.20
C SER A 185 -3.82 22.87 -10.64
N ILE A 186 -4.49 21.75 -10.33
CA ILE A 186 -3.84 20.54 -9.80
C ILE A 186 -2.71 20.08 -10.73
N GLY A 187 -2.90 20.21 -12.06
CA GLY A 187 -1.89 19.84 -13.04
C GLY A 187 -0.61 20.68 -12.96
N THR A 188 -0.72 22.01 -12.75
CA THR A 188 0.45 22.90 -12.59
C THR A 188 1.18 22.62 -11.29
N SER A 189 0.43 22.35 -10.23
CA SER A 189 0.98 22.00 -8.91
C SER A 189 1.74 20.66 -8.96
N LEU A 190 1.17 19.65 -9.59
CA LEU A 190 1.82 18.34 -9.76
C LEU A 190 3.05 18.44 -10.66
N ALA A 191 2.96 19.18 -11.78
CA ALA A 191 4.09 19.39 -12.70
C ALA A 191 5.27 20.09 -11.99
N ALA A 192 5.00 21.05 -11.09
CA ALA A 192 6.03 21.69 -10.28
C ALA A 192 6.69 20.69 -9.31
N GLY A 193 5.91 19.82 -8.66
CA GLY A 193 6.45 18.74 -7.81
C GLY A 193 7.33 17.78 -8.58
N VAL A 194 6.89 17.31 -9.76
CA VAL A 194 7.66 16.44 -10.65
C VAL A 194 8.96 17.12 -11.06
N ARG A 195 8.89 18.38 -11.51
CA ARG A 195 10.11 19.13 -11.92
C ARG A 195 11.11 19.23 -10.77
N PHE A 196 10.66 19.47 -9.55
CA PHE A 196 11.51 19.53 -8.36
C PHE A 196 12.19 18.18 -8.12
N VAL A 197 11.42 17.07 -8.11
CA VAL A 197 11.95 15.72 -7.87
C VAL A 197 13.00 15.35 -8.90
N PHE A 198 12.78 15.64 -10.19
CA PHE A 198 13.75 15.36 -11.26
C PHE A 198 14.95 16.32 -11.22
N GLY A 199 14.82 17.51 -10.62
CA GLY A 199 15.92 18.46 -10.43
C GLY A 199 16.85 18.10 -9.27
N GLU A 200 16.34 17.45 -8.23
CA GLU A 200 17.10 17.13 -7.00
C GLU A 200 17.63 15.69 -7.04
N ARG A 201 18.91 15.54 -7.38
CA ARG A 201 19.54 14.22 -7.63
C ARG A 201 19.42 13.24 -6.47
N ILE A 202 19.49 13.71 -5.22
CA ILE A 202 19.41 12.85 -4.04
C ILE A 202 17.98 12.35 -3.85
N VAL A 203 17.00 13.24 -4.00
CA VAL A 203 15.57 12.90 -3.90
C VAL A 203 15.18 11.93 -5.01
N LEU A 204 15.55 12.23 -6.25
CA LEU A 204 15.29 11.34 -7.39
C LEU A 204 15.94 9.97 -7.20
N GLY A 205 17.20 9.94 -6.73
CA GLY A 205 17.90 8.69 -6.46
C GLY A 205 17.22 7.84 -5.38
N ALA A 206 16.76 8.46 -4.30
CA ALA A 206 16.05 7.76 -3.22
C ALA A 206 14.68 7.25 -3.66
N LEU A 207 13.91 8.06 -4.40
CA LEU A 207 12.59 7.66 -4.93
C LEU A 207 12.70 6.59 -6.02
N SER A 208 13.69 6.69 -6.91
CA SER A 208 13.92 5.68 -7.95
C SER A 208 14.38 4.35 -7.35
N LEU A 209 15.24 4.39 -6.33
CA LEU A 209 15.67 3.20 -5.60
C LEU A 209 14.45 2.45 -5.05
N ASP A 210 13.54 3.15 -4.39
CA ASP A 210 12.32 2.58 -3.84
C ASP A 210 11.37 2.05 -4.93
N LEU A 211 11.07 2.90 -5.91
CA LEU A 211 10.17 2.54 -7.01
C LEU A 211 10.58 1.23 -7.67
N PHE A 212 11.85 1.11 -8.07
CA PHE A 212 12.32 -0.09 -8.77
C PHE A 212 12.50 -1.28 -7.84
N SER A 213 12.85 -1.06 -6.56
CA SER A 213 12.99 -2.14 -5.59
C SER A 213 11.63 -2.75 -5.24
N VAL A 214 10.60 -1.94 -5.10
CA VAL A 214 9.23 -2.40 -4.86
C VAL A 214 8.61 -2.99 -6.12
N LEU A 215 8.88 -2.38 -7.30
CA LEU A 215 8.41 -2.87 -8.59
C LEU A 215 8.84 -4.33 -8.81
N PHE A 216 10.10 -4.64 -8.59
CA PHE A 216 10.63 -5.98 -8.80
C PHE A 216 10.51 -6.88 -7.56
N GLY A 217 10.60 -6.31 -6.34
CA GLY A 217 10.49 -7.03 -5.07
C GLY A 217 9.06 -7.34 -4.62
N GLY A 218 8.05 -7.09 -5.45
CA GLY A 218 6.62 -7.17 -5.15
C GLY A 218 6.05 -8.58 -4.93
N ALA A 219 6.75 -9.45 -4.22
CA ALA A 219 6.34 -10.83 -3.92
C ALA A 219 4.97 -10.96 -3.22
N THR A 220 4.43 -9.88 -2.67
CA THR A 220 3.17 -9.88 -1.91
C THR A 220 1.95 -10.28 -2.74
N ALA A 221 1.96 -10.01 -4.05
CA ALA A 221 0.89 -10.45 -4.96
C ALA A 221 0.84 -11.97 -5.11
N LEU A 222 1.97 -12.65 -5.00
CA LEU A 222 2.09 -14.10 -5.16
C LEU A 222 1.91 -14.89 -3.85
N LEU A 223 1.69 -14.23 -2.71
CA LEU A 223 1.48 -14.90 -1.42
C LEU A 223 0.33 -15.93 -1.42
N PRO A 224 -0.80 -15.73 -2.15
CA PRO A 224 -1.82 -16.76 -2.27
C PRO A 224 -1.29 -18.05 -2.90
N VAL A 225 -0.44 -17.95 -3.93
CA VAL A 225 0.20 -19.11 -4.57
C VAL A 225 1.12 -19.83 -3.60
N TYR A 226 1.97 -19.08 -2.89
CA TYR A 226 2.85 -19.64 -1.85
C TYR A 226 2.08 -20.37 -0.76
N ALA A 227 1.00 -19.76 -0.27
CA ALA A 227 0.18 -20.35 0.80
C ALA A 227 -0.55 -21.61 0.33
N ALA A 228 -0.99 -21.69 -0.94
CA ALA A 228 -1.73 -22.80 -1.49
C ALA A 228 -0.81 -23.94 -1.96
N GLU A 229 0.23 -23.65 -2.76
CA GLU A 229 0.96 -24.66 -3.54
C GLU A 229 2.37 -24.96 -3.02
N ILE A 230 3.03 -24.00 -2.35
CA ILE A 230 4.43 -24.17 -1.94
C ILE A 230 4.53 -24.51 -0.45
N LEU A 231 3.82 -23.77 0.37
CA LEU A 231 3.83 -23.93 1.83
C LEU A 231 2.69 -24.83 2.34
N HIS A 232 1.63 -24.99 1.54
CA HIS A 232 0.43 -25.78 1.88
C HIS A 232 -0.20 -25.40 3.23
N VAL A 233 -0.28 -24.10 3.52
CA VAL A 233 -0.75 -23.57 4.81
C VAL A 233 -2.15 -22.92 4.74
N GLY A 234 -2.75 -22.90 3.55
CA GLY A 234 -4.11 -22.42 3.34
C GLY A 234 -4.31 -20.91 3.64
N PRO A 235 -5.57 -20.48 3.77
CA PRO A 235 -5.91 -19.06 3.96
C PRO A 235 -5.41 -18.49 5.29
N GLN A 236 -5.30 -19.27 6.36
CA GLN A 236 -4.70 -18.85 7.64
C GLN A 236 -3.24 -18.48 7.47
N GLY A 237 -2.47 -19.34 6.79
CA GLY A 237 -1.07 -19.09 6.48
C GLY A 237 -0.90 -17.89 5.59
N LEU A 238 -1.79 -17.67 4.61
CA LEU A 238 -1.80 -16.43 3.80
C LEU A 238 -1.97 -15.19 4.68
N GLY A 239 -2.87 -15.23 5.65
CA GLY A 239 -3.07 -14.15 6.60
C GLY A 239 -1.79 -13.80 7.37
N LEU A 240 -1.08 -14.82 7.86
CA LEU A 240 0.21 -14.66 8.54
C LEU A 240 1.29 -14.10 7.60
N LEU A 241 1.43 -14.65 6.41
CA LEU A 241 2.40 -14.17 5.41
C LEU A 241 2.17 -12.70 5.04
N ARG A 242 0.90 -12.29 4.86
CA ARG A 242 0.55 -10.89 4.56
C ARG A 242 0.74 -9.95 5.74
N SER A 243 0.60 -10.42 6.97
CA SER A 243 0.83 -9.62 8.18
C SER A 243 2.30 -9.46 8.52
N ALA A 244 3.14 -10.41 8.11
CA ALA A 244 4.55 -10.47 8.52
C ALA A 244 5.36 -9.20 8.19
N PRO A 245 5.30 -8.60 6.99
CA PRO A 245 6.01 -7.36 6.69
C PRO A 245 5.59 -6.20 7.61
N ALA A 246 4.29 -6.08 7.88
CA ALA A 246 3.77 -5.02 8.75
C ALA A 246 4.22 -5.20 10.22
N ILE A 247 4.31 -6.43 10.71
CA ILE A 247 4.87 -6.73 12.04
C ILE A 247 6.33 -6.26 12.10
N GLY A 248 7.14 -6.61 11.11
CA GLY A 248 8.53 -6.18 11.03
C GLY A 248 8.68 -4.65 10.97
N ALA A 249 7.85 -3.98 10.16
CA ALA A 249 7.83 -2.53 10.05
C ALA A 249 7.45 -1.85 11.37
N VAL A 250 6.47 -2.37 12.13
CA VAL A 250 6.07 -1.83 13.44
C VAL A 250 7.21 -1.96 14.44
N ILE A 251 7.84 -3.12 14.55
CA ILE A 251 8.97 -3.36 15.46
C ILE A 251 10.13 -2.41 15.13
N MET A 252 10.45 -2.29 13.82
CA MET A 252 11.53 -1.40 13.39
C MET A 252 11.18 0.08 13.60
N SER A 253 9.95 0.50 13.35
CA SER A 253 9.49 1.87 13.60
C SER A 253 9.62 2.25 15.08
N ALA A 254 9.22 1.36 16.00
CA ALA A 254 9.40 1.56 17.45
C ALA A 254 10.89 1.67 17.83
N SER A 255 11.75 0.84 17.22
CA SER A 255 13.20 0.88 17.43
C SER A 255 13.80 2.20 16.92
N LEU A 256 13.38 2.67 15.75
CA LEU A 256 13.86 3.91 15.14
C LEU A 256 13.45 5.16 15.94
N ALA A 257 12.30 5.12 16.62
CA ALA A 257 11.85 6.24 17.48
C ALA A 257 12.84 6.54 18.64
N HIS A 258 13.64 5.54 19.05
CA HIS A 258 14.64 5.68 20.10
C HIS A 258 16.08 5.70 19.56
N ALA A 259 16.24 5.59 18.24
CA ALA A 259 17.57 5.53 17.63
C ALA A 259 18.23 6.90 17.54
N LYS A 260 19.56 6.92 17.68
CA LYS A 260 20.36 8.12 17.40
C LYS A 260 20.37 8.44 15.90
N PRO A 261 20.48 9.72 15.51
CA PRO A 261 20.59 10.10 14.11
C PRO A 261 21.70 9.35 13.36
N PHE A 262 21.39 8.86 12.18
CA PHE A 262 22.33 8.07 11.39
C PHE A 262 23.46 8.93 10.82
N GLN A 263 24.71 8.47 10.97
CA GLN A 263 25.89 9.19 10.49
C GLN A 263 26.17 8.97 8.99
N ARG A 264 25.72 7.85 8.42
CA ARG A 264 25.96 7.44 7.03
C ARG A 264 24.66 7.05 6.37
N THR A 265 23.75 8.00 6.28
CA THR A 265 22.35 7.77 5.91
C THR A 265 22.20 7.16 4.51
N GLY A 266 23.00 7.62 3.53
CA GLY A 266 22.91 7.08 2.17
C GLY A 266 23.37 5.63 2.06
N ARG A 267 24.42 5.25 2.80
CA ARG A 267 24.86 3.84 2.83
C ARG A 267 23.84 2.96 3.51
N LEU A 268 23.24 3.43 4.62
CA LEU A 268 22.22 2.69 5.34
C LEU A 268 20.97 2.47 4.47
N LEU A 269 20.56 3.48 3.69
CA LEU A 269 19.46 3.36 2.74
C LEU A 269 19.74 2.25 1.70
N LEU A 270 20.92 2.26 1.08
CA LEU A 270 21.30 1.23 0.11
C LEU A 270 21.39 -0.16 0.75
N GLN A 271 21.95 -0.26 1.95
CA GLN A 271 22.07 -1.52 2.68
C GLN A 271 20.71 -2.08 3.10
N SER A 272 19.78 -1.23 3.56
CA SER A 272 18.44 -1.68 3.94
C SER A 272 17.67 -2.22 2.74
N VAL A 273 17.75 -1.57 1.57
CA VAL A 273 17.11 -2.06 0.34
C VAL A 273 17.79 -3.33 -0.19
N ALA A 274 19.13 -3.42 -0.11
CA ALA A 274 19.83 -4.66 -0.45
C ALA A 274 19.40 -5.82 0.46
N PHE A 275 19.30 -5.56 1.75
CA PHE A 275 18.87 -6.56 2.72
C PHE A 275 17.42 -6.99 2.49
N PHE A 276 16.53 -6.05 2.15
CA PHE A 276 15.17 -6.37 1.67
C PHE A 276 15.21 -7.32 0.47
N GLY A 277 16.01 -7.04 -0.56
CA GLY A 277 16.18 -7.93 -1.72
C GLY A 277 16.64 -9.34 -1.34
N VAL A 278 17.58 -9.46 -0.40
CA VAL A 278 18.03 -10.76 0.13
C VAL A 278 16.90 -11.49 0.85
N THR A 279 16.10 -10.81 1.66
CA THR A 279 14.97 -11.45 2.37
C THR A 279 13.90 -11.92 1.41
N ILE A 280 13.66 -11.23 0.28
CA ILE A 280 12.76 -11.69 -0.78
C ILE A 280 13.30 -12.97 -1.44
N ILE A 281 14.61 -13.09 -1.68
CA ILE A 281 15.22 -14.32 -2.20
C ILE A 281 15.04 -15.47 -1.19
N VAL A 282 15.32 -15.23 0.09
CA VAL A 282 15.15 -16.23 1.16
C VAL A 282 13.68 -16.68 1.25
N PHE A 283 12.74 -15.75 1.21
CA PHE A 283 11.31 -16.05 1.14
C PHE A 283 10.99 -16.90 -0.10
N GLY A 284 11.46 -16.48 -1.28
CA GLY A 284 11.20 -17.14 -2.56
C GLY A 284 11.65 -18.62 -2.59
N LEU A 285 12.76 -18.93 -1.94
CA LEU A 285 13.32 -20.28 -1.84
C LEU A 285 12.76 -21.10 -0.66
N SER A 286 11.97 -20.49 0.21
CA SER A 286 11.50 -21.13 1.43
C SER A 286 10.33 -22.08 1.17
N THR A 287 10.44 -23.28 1.71
CA THR A 287 9.35 -24.27 1.80
C THR A 287 8.82 -24.43 3.23
N ASN A 288 9.32 -23.63 4.18
CA ASN A 288 8.93 -23.65 5.57
C ASN A 288 8.24 -22.34 5.95
N ILE A 289 7.04 -22.43 6.54
CA ILE A 289 6.23 -21.25 6.90
C ILE A 289 6.95 -20.33 7.90
N PHE A 290 7.70 -20.87 8.86
CA PHE A 290 8.41 -20.06 9.85
C PHE A 290 9.53 -19.26 9.21
N VAL A 291 10.28 -19.86 8.27
CA VAL A 291 11.31 -19.17 7.51
C VAL A 291 10.69 -18.12 6.60
N ALA A 292 9.59 -18.44 5.92
CA ALA A 292 8.87 -17.52 5.06
C ALA A 292 8.35 -16.29 5.82
N VAL A 293 7.69 -16.49 6.96
CA VAL A 293 7.18 -15.43 7.83
C VAL A 293 8.33 -14.58 8.40
N ALA A 294 9.40 -15.23 8.88
CA ALA A 294 10.58 -14.51 9.39
C ALA A 294 11.26 -13.66 8.30
N ALA A 295 11.46 -14.22 7.11
CA ALA A 295 12.05 -13.50 5.97
C ALA A 295 11.21 -12.27 5.59
N LEU A 296 9.88 -12.41 5.48
CA LEU A 296 8.97 -11.32 5.18
C LEU A 296 8.94 -10.26 6.30
N ALA A 297 8.95 -10.68 7.57
CA ALA A 297 8.98 -9.74 8.70
C ALA A 297 10.30 -8.95 8.75
N ILE A 298 11.42 -9.62 8.55
CA ILE A 298 12.74 -8.98 8.50
C ILE A 298 12.83 -8.06 7.26
N GLY A 299 12.26 -8.47 6.13
CA GLY A 299 12.13 -7.63 4.93
C GLY A 299 11.33 -6.37 5.19
N GLY A 300 10.18 -6.48 5.86
CA GLY A 300 9.38 -5.32 6.26
C GLY A 300 10.08 -4.40 7.24
N ALA A 301 10.91 -4.94 8.16
CA ALA A 301 11.76 -4.15 9.04
C ALA A 301 12.85 -3.38 8.26
N ALA A 302 13.47 -4.03 7.27
CA ALA A 302 14.47 -3.40 6.40
C ALA A 302 13.84 -2.29 5.52
N ASP A 303 12.67 -2.54 4.96
CA ASP A 303 11.92 -1.55 4.20
C ASP A 303 11.54 -0.34 5.05
N MET A 304 11.14 -0.54 6.31
CA MET A 304 10.83 0.57 7.23
C MET A 304 12.02 1.51 7.45
N ILE A 305 13.25 1.01 7.46
CA ILE A 305 14.46 1.86 7.50
C ILE A 305 14.54 2.72 6.24
N SER A 306 14.29 2.13 5.07
CA SER A 306 14.26 2.85 3.79
C SER A 306 13.17 3.94 3.78
N VAL A 307 11.95 3.60 4.20
CA VAL A 307 10.82 4.53 4.31
C VAL A 307 11.15 5.70 5.25
N PHE A 308 11.74 5.42 6.42
CA PHE A 308 12.14 6.45 7.38
C PHE A 308 13.18 7.40 6.80
N ILE A 309 14.24 6.89 6.19
CA ILE A 309 15.29 7.72 5.60
C ILE A 309 14.74 8.54 4.45
N ARG A 310 13.95 7.94 3.56
CA ARG A 310 13.35 8.60 2.41
C ARG A 310 12.38 9.70 2.81
N SER A 311 11.49 9.43 3.77
CA SER A 311 10.57 10.46 4.28
C SER A 311 11.32 11.63 4.92
N THR A 312 12.38 11.37 5.68
CA THR A 312 13.24 12.39 6.26
C THR A 312 13.94 13.22 5.17
N LEU A 313 14.49 12.57 4.13
CA LEU A 313 15.10 13.27 2.98
C LEU A 313 14.11 14.18 2.27
N LEU A 314 12.90 13.69 2.00
CA LEU A 314 11.84 14.46 1.36
C LEU A 314 11.48 15.71 2.18
N THR A 315 11.29 15.55 3.49
CA THR A 315 10.90 16.67 4.37
C THR A 315 12.01 17.69 4.58
N THR A 316 13.27 17.26 4.63
CA THR A 316 14.40 18.16 4.89
C THR A 316 14.97 18.84 3.63
N ARG A 317 14.84 18.21 2.46
CA ARG A 317 15.36 18.72 1.18
C ARG A 317 14.35 19.49 0.36
N THR A 318 13.07 19.43 0.73
CA THR A 318 12.01 20.12 -0.01
C THR A 318 11.66 21.42 0.68
N PRO A 319 11.63 22.55 -0.04
CA PRO A 319 11.14 23.82 0.51
C PRO A 319 9.72 23.68 1.05
N PRO A 320 9.36 24.33 2.17
CA PRO A 320 8.04 24.20 2.80
C PRO A 320 6.86 24.43 1.84
N GLU A 321 7.00 25.36 0.90
CA GLU A 321 5.97 25.72 -0.10
C GLU A 321 5.75 24.62 -1.14
N MET A 322 6.72 23.72 -1.32
CA MET A 322 6.67 22.63 -2.28
C MET A 322 6.42 21.26 -1.64
N LEU A 323 6.49 21.17 -0.31
CA LEU A 323 6.43 19.89 0.40
C LEU A 323 5.17 19.08 0.07
N GLY A 324 4.00 19.71 0.05
CA GLY A 324 2.74 19.03 -0.32
C GLY A 324 2.76 18.45 -1.75
N ARG A 325 3.33 19.21 -2.69
CA ARG A 325 3.45 18.81 -4.11
C ARG A 325 4.39 17.62 -4.26
N VAL A 326 5.55 17.67 -3.61
CA VAL A 326 6.55 16.58 -3.64
C VAL A 326 6.03 15.32 -2.94
N MET A 327 5.32 15.47 -1.81
CA MET A 327 4.69 14.33 -1.14
C MET A 327 3.58 13.68 -1.99
N SER A 328 2.85 14.44 -2.78
CA SER A 328 1.89 13.91 -3.76
C SER A 328 2.58 13.09 -4.84
N VAL A 329 3.70 13.58 -5.38
CA VAL A 329 4.53 12.85 -6.34
C VAL A 329 5.05 11.54 -5.71
N ASN A 330 5.60 11.59 -4.49
CA ASN A 330 6.04 10.41 -3.75
C ASN A 330 4.89 9.39 -3.59
N GLY A 331 3.68 9.84 -3.26
CA GLY A 331 2.50 8.97 -3.14
C GLY A 331 2.15 8.26 -4.46
N ILE A 332 2.28 8.96 -5.60
CA ILE A 332 2.09 8.35 -6.94
C ILE A 332 3.19 7.32 -7.21
N PHE A 333 4.46 7.63 -6.92
CA PHE A 333 5.58 6.70 -7.11
C PHE A 333 5.37 5.41 -6.31
N VAL A 334 5.07 5.53 -5.01
CA VAL A 334 4.85 4.38 -4.11
C VAL A 334 3.61 3.58 -4.53
N GLY A 335 2.49 4.25 -4.82
CA GLY A 335 1.26 3.58 -5.25
C GLY A 335 1.45 2.83 -6.58
N SER A 336 2.05 3.51 -7.58
CA SER A 336 2.27 2.90 -8.89
C SER A 336 3.24 1.73 -8.84
N SER A 337 4.33 1.81 -8.06
CA SER A 337 5.30 0.74 -7.94
C SER A 337 4.71 -0.53 -7.33
N ASN A 338 3.86 -0.41 -6.32
CA ASN A 338 3.18 -1.55 -5.71
C ASN A 338 2.28 -2.29 -6.70
N GLU A 339 1.44 -1.54 -7.42
CA GLU A 339 0.42 -2.15 -8.28
C GLU A 339 1.03 -2.66 -9.61
N ILE A 340 1.95 -1.90 -10.20
CA ILE A 340 2.67 -2.34 -11.39
C ILE A 340 3.57 -3.54 -11.04
N GLY A 341 4.21 -3.53 -9.86
CA GLY A 341 5.00 -4.65 -9.36
C GLY A 341 4.16 -5.91 -9.12
N ALA A 342 2.94 -5.75 -8.59
CA ALA A 342 2.00 -6.87 -8.47
C ALA A 342 1.67 -7.48 -9.84
N PHE A 343 1.41 -6.65 -10.84
CA PHE A 343 1.16 -7.09 -12.22
C PHE A 343 2.39 -7.75 -12.84
N GLU A 344 3.57 -7.13 -12.72
CA GLU A 344 4.84 -7.68 -13.19
C GLU A 344 5.12 -9.06 -12.58
N SER A 345 4.97 -9.19 -11.25
CA SER A 345 5.13 -10.46 -10.55
C SER A 345 4.14 -11.54 -11.03
N GLY A 346 2.89 -11.16 -11.32
CA GLY A 346 1.90 -12.07 -11.90
C GLY A 346 2.27 -12.57 -13.30
N VAL A 347 2.77 -11.67 -14.16
CA VAL A 347 3.23 -12.00 -15.53
C VAL A 347 4.46 -12.90 -15.49
N THR A 348 5.47 -12.54 -14.73
CA THR A 348 6.72 -13.30 -14.61
C THR A 348 6.49 -14.66 -13.97
N ALA A 349 5.61 -14.75 -12.97
CA ALA A 349 5.23 -16.02 -12.36
C ALA A 349 4.50 -16.93 -13.35
N ARG A 350 3.66 -16.40 -14.23
CA ARG A 350 3.00 -17.19 -15.27
C ARG A 350 3.99 -17.74 -16.31
N TRP A 351 5.05 -16.98 -16.65
CA TRP A 351 6.02 -17.40 -17.68
C TRP A 351 7.12 -18.29 -17.14
N PHE A 352 7.65 -17.98 -15.97
CA PHE A 352 8.83 -18.63 -15.40
C PHE A 352 8.54 -19.51 -14.19
N GLY A 353 7.30 -19.47 -13.67
CA GLY A 353 6.92 -20.12 -12.42
C GLY A 353 7.07 -19.17 -11.21
N THR A 354 6.34 -19.47 -10.13
CA THR A 354 6.21 -18.60 -8.97
C THR A 354 7.53 -18.39 -8.23
N VAL A 355 8.26 -19.48 -7.93
CA VAL A 355 9.55 -19.40 -7.21
C VAL A 355 10.61 -18.64 -8.00
N PRO A 356 10.86 -18.97 -9.30
CA PRO A 356 11.79 -18.19 -10.11
C PRO A 356 11.41 -16.70 -10.20
N SER A 357 10.12 -16.36 -10.35
CA SER A 357 9.65 -14.97 -10.40
C SER A 357 10.04 -14.20 -9.14
N VAL A 358 9.76 -14.73 -7.95
CA VAL A 358 10.09 -14.08 -6.68
C VAL A 358 11.60 -13.96 -6.48
N VAL A 359 12.36 -15.02 -6.81
CA VAL A 359 13.84 -14.97 -6.72
C VAL A 359 14.43 -13.95 -7.69
N MET A 360 13.94 -13.90 -8.93
CA MET A 360 14.34 -12.89 -9.91
C MET A 360 14.04 -11.47 -9.41
N GLY A 361 12.88 -11.26 -8.80
CA GLY A 361 12.50 -9.98 -8.20
C GLY A 361 13.48 -9.53 -7.11
N GLY A 362 13.86 -10.43 -6.21
CA GLY A 362 14.89 -10.16 -5.21
C GLY A 362 16.27 -9.86 -5.81
N VAL A 363 16.69 -10.61 -6.85
CA VAL A 363 17.94 -10.36 -7.58
C VAL A 363 17.89 -9.01 -8.29
N MET A 364 16.79 -8.68 -8.95
CA MET A 364 16.61 -7.38 -9.61
C MET A 364 16.66 -6.22 -8.61
N THR A 365 16.11 -6.40 -7.41
CA THR A 365 16.24 -5.43 -6.31
C THR A 365 17.72 -5.18 -5.97
N LEU A 366 18.54 -6.24 -5.88
CA LEU A 366 19.98 -6.10 -5.65
C LEU A 366 20.69 -5.38 -6.82
N VAL A 367 20.31 -5.69 -8.05
CA VAL A 367 20.83 -4.99 -9.26
C VAL A 367 20.47 -3.50 -9.20
N VAL A 368 19.23 -3.15 -8.83
CA VAL A 368 18.79 -1.76 -8.67
C VAL A 368 19.64 -1.04 -7.63
N VAL A 369 19.94 -1.68 -6.49
CA VAL A 369 20.83 -1.10 -5.46
C VAL A 369 22.22 -0.83 -6.01
N VAL A 370 22.83 -1.78 -6.72
CA VAL A 370 24.17 -1.64 -7.31
C VAL A 370 24.19 -0.52 -8.34
N VAL A 371 23.20 -0.50 -9.25
CA VAL A 371 23.10 0.53 -10.30
C VAL A 371 22.90 1.92 -9.68
N THR A 372 22.05 2.03 -8.66
CA THR A 372 21.81 3.30 -7.95
C THR A 372 23.05 3.76 -7.21
N ALA A 373 23.75 2.87 -6.52
CA ALA A 373 25.01 3.19 -5.82
C ALA A 373 26.11 3.64 -6.78
N TRP A 374 26.14 3.10 -7.98
CA TRP A 374 27.10 3.46 -9.03
C TRP A 374 26.73 4.77 -9.72
N ARG A 375 25.47 4.96 -10.13
CA ARG A 375 25.01 6.16 -10.85
C ARG A 375 24.81 7.38 -9.96
N ASN A 376 24.58 7.18 -8.66
CA ASN A 376 24.33 8.27 -7.71
C ASN A 376 25.32 8.27 -6.55
N PRO A 377 26.60 8.64 -6.79
CA PRO A 377 27.61 8.70 -5.73
C PRO A 377 27.25 9.69 -4.62
N THR A 378 26.53 10.76 -4.92
CA THR A 378 26.07 11.74 -3.94
C THR A 378 25.10 11.12 -2.93
N LEU A 379 24.20 10.26 -3.37
CA LEU A 379 23.34 9.49 -2.47
C LEU A 379 24.16 8.52 -1.61
N ARG A 380 25.11 7.79 -2.22
CA ARG A 380 25.96 6.81 -1.53
C ARG A 380 26.83 7.46 -0.44
N THR A 381 27.36 8.66 -0.67
CA THR A 381 28.23 9.38 0.27
C THR A 381 27.46 10.28 1.24
N LEU A 382 26.12 10.30 1.15
CA LEU A 382 25.28 11.12 2.01
C LEU A 382 25.55 10.77 3.49
N GLY A 383 25.99 11.78 4.21
CA GLY A 383 26.23 11.73 5.65
C GLY A 383 24.96 11.86 6.49
N ARG A 384 25.08 12.57 7.61
CA ARG A 384 23.95 12.91 8.47
C ARG A 384 22.98 13.84 7.75
N ILE A 385 21.68 13.58 7.85
CA ILE A 385 20.66 14.51 7.41
C ILE A 385 20.50 15.56 8.51
N GLU A 386 20.91 16.78 8.22
CA GLU A 386 20.73 17.90 9.13
C GLU A 386 19.38 18.55 8.82
N PRO A 387 18.65 19.00 9.86
CA PRO A 387 17.47 19.82 9.64
C PRO A 387 17.89 21.11 8.90
N PRO A 388 16.99 21.74 8.11
CA PRO A 388 17.30 23.01 7.47
C PRO A 388 17.73 24.02 8.56
N PRO A 389 18.68 24.90 8.27
CA PRO A 389 19.04 25.95 9.19
C PRO A 389 17.78 26.78 9.53
N THR A 390 17.53 26.97 10.79
CA THR A 390 16.40 27.75 11.36
C THR A 390 16.50 29.21 10.97
#